data_83fa01676f7172585180db2505ca3ad1
#
_entry.id   83fa01676f7172585180db2505ca3ad1
#
_cell.length_a   1.000
_cell.length_b   1.000
_cell.length_c   1.000
_cell.angle_alpha   90.00
_cell.angle_beta   90.00
_cell.angle_gamma   90.00
#
_symmetry.space_group_name_H-M   'P 1'
#
loop_
_entity.id
_entity.type
_entity.pdbx_description
1 polymer ?
#
loop_
_entity_poly.entity_id
_entity_poly.type
_entity_poly.pdbx_seq_one_letter_code
_entity_poly.pdbx_strand_id
1 'polypeptide(L)'
;MAGAADMLEQMPGHVLLTTGSKELHHFARPGLAERCYPRVLPMADSLERCLTLGFPPKNIICMQGPFSRELNVALLRQYHIQTLVTKDTGGYGGFREKAEAAREAGCALLVVERPSRETGLTLEEIQKKLMEEENA
;
A
#
# COMPACT_ATOMS: atom_id res chain seq x y z
N MET A 1 -2.73 -2.79 -10.57
CA MET A 1 -2.13 -1.70 -9.79
C MET A 1 -2.47 -0.30 -10.31
N ALA A 2 -2.54 -0.14 -11.63
CA ALA A 2 -2.91 1.16 -12.18
C ALA A 2 -4.27 1.64 -11.69
N GLY A 3 -5.24 0.72 -11.53
CA GLY A 3 -6.54 1.07 -10.98
C GLY A 3 -6.48 1.59 -9.56
N ALA A 4 -5.56 1.07 -8.75
CA ALA A 4 -5.37 1.55 -7.39
C ALA A 4 -4.83 2.98 -7.39
N ALA A 5 -3.88 3.28 -8.29
CA ALA A 5 -3.37 4.64 -8.42
C ALA A 5 -4.45 5.62 -8.87
N ASP A 6 -5.32 5.19 -9.79
CA ASP A 6 -6.45 6.01 -10.22
C ASP A 6 -7.37 6.34 -9.05
N MET A 7 -7.65 5.35 -8.19
CA MET A 7 -8.48 5.57 -7.00
C MET A 7 -7.81 6.55 -6.05
N LEU A 8 -6.51 6.43 -5.85
CA LEU A 8 -5.78 7.31 -4.94
C LEU A 8 -5.78 8.76 -5.40
N GLU A 9 -5.81 9.00 -6.70
CA GLU A 9 -5.89 10.36 -7.22
C GLU A 9 -7.19 11.06 -6.83
N GLN A 10 -8.23 10.27 -6.55
CA GLN A 10 -9.52 10.79 -6.10
C GLN A 10 -9.63 10.85 -4.57
N MET A 11 -8.64 10.34 -3.86
CA MET A 11 -8.63 10.28 -2.39
C MET A 11 -7.57 11.24 -1.86
N PRO A 12 -7.90 12.06 -0.86
CA PRO A 12 -6.93 13.01 -0.33
C PRO A 12 -5.97 12.36 0.66
N GLY A 13 -4.87 13.04 0.92
CA GLY A 13 -4.00 12.74 2.04
C GLY A 13 -2.84 11.84 1.73
N HIS A 14 -2.09 11.52 2.77
CA HIS A 14 -0.89 10.71 2.67
C HIS A 14 -1.22 9.23 2.51
N VAL A 15 -0.39 8.53 1.76
CA VAL A 15 -0.61 7.14 1.39
C VAL A 15 0.60 6.30 1.81
N LEU A 16 0.37 5.23 2.56
CA LEU A 16 1.44 4.27 2.87
C LEU A 16 1.35 3.12 1.86
N LEU A 17 2.40 2.95 1.07
CA LEU A 17 2.47 1.91 0.05
C LEU A 17 3.23 0.70 0.60
N THR A 18 2.54 -0.42 0.77
CA THR A 18 3.15 -1.66 1.26
C THR A 18 3.07 -2.78 0.23
N THR A 19 3.18 -2.41 -1.04
CA THR A 19 3.06 -3.34 -2.17
C THR A 19 4.39 -3.93 -2.63
N GLY A 20 5.51 -3.47 -2.06
CA GLY A 20 6.83 -3.87 -2.52
C GLY A 20 7.34 -2.97 -3.64
N SER A 21 8.63 -3.04 -3.91
CA SER A 21 9.28 -2.12 -4.84
C SER A 21 8.89 -2.32 -6.31
N LYS A 22 8.48 -3.52 -6.68
CA LYS A 22 8.18 -3.84 -8.09
C LYS A 22 6.96 -3.13 -8.64
N GLU A 23 6.01 -2.77 -7.77
CA GLU A 23 4.74 -2.17 -8.18
C GLU A 23 4.71 -0.65 -8.04
N LEU A 24 5.78 -0.06 -7.51
CA LEU A 24 5.79 1.36 -7.17
C LEU A 24 5.63 2.29 -8.37
N HIS A 25 6.03 1.83 -9.56
CA HIS A 25 5.94 2.67 -10.76
C HIS A 25 4.50 3.11 -11.08
N HIS A 26 3.51 2.33 -10.66
CA HIS A 26 2.10 2.70 -10.85
C HIS A 26 1.71 3.94 -10.05
N PHE A 27 2.41 4.20 -8.95
CA PHE A 27 2.09 5.30 -8.04
C PHE A 27 3.02 6.51 -8.23
N ALA A 28 3.97 6.43 -9.15
CA ALA A 28 4.95 7.47 -9.41
C ALA A 28 4.39 8.52 -10.38
N ARG A 29 3.23 9.06 -10.05
CA ARG A 29 2.54 10.06 -10.88
C ARG A 29 2.71 11.45 -10.27
N PRO A 30 2.79 12.50 -11.10
CA PRO A 30 2.85 13.87 -10.57
C PRO A 30 1.65 14.15 -9.66
N GLY A 31 1.93 14.74 -8.51
CA GLY A 31 0.89 15.04 -7.53
C GLY A 31 0.56 13.88 -6.60
N LEU A 32 0.78 12.66 -7.02
CA LEU A 32 0.55 11.49 -6.18
C LEU A 32 1.83 11.05 -5.47
N ALA A 33 2.95 10.97 -6.18
CA ALA A 33 4.20 10.51 -5.60
C ALA A 33 4.63 11.32 -4.37
N GLU A 34 4.38 12.61 -4.36
CA GLU A 34 4.80 13.51 -3.28
C GLU A 34 4.11 13.21 -1.96
N ARG A 35 2.94 12.60 -1.99
CA ARG A 35 2.20 12.25 -0.78
C ARG A 35 2.23 10.77 -0.45
N CYS A 36 3.02 9.99 -1.20
CA CYS A 36 3.18 8.56 -0.97
C CYS A 36 4.41 8.27 -0.12
N TYR A 37 4.26 7.31 0.77
CA TYR A 37 5.30 6.81 1.67
C TYR A 37 5.52 5.34 1.33
N PRO A 38 6.45 5.02 0.43
CA PRO A 38 6.72 3.63 0.09
C PRO A 38 7.49 2.93 1.20
N ARG A 39 6.97 1.80 1.66
CA ARG A 39 7.66 0.93 2.62
C ARG A 39 8.22 -0.26 1.84
N VAL A 40 9.54 -0.32 1.79
CA VAL A 40 10.27 -1.32 1.01
C VAL A 40 11.33 -2.01 1.87
N LEU A 41 11.89 -3.09 1.34
CA LEU A 41 12.96 -3.79 2.03
C LEU A 41 14.20 -2.91 2.18
N PRO A 42 15.01 -3.11 3.25
CA PRO A 42 16.23 -2.31 3.48
C PRO A 42 17.38 -2.82 2.60
N MET A 43 17.18 -2.74 1.29
CA MET A 43 18.16 -3.16 0.30
C MET A 43 18.44 -2.01 -0.66
N ALA A 44 19.67 -1.96 -1.15
CA ALA A 44 20.11 -0.88 -2.03
C ALA A 44 19.22 -0.75 -3.27
N ASP A 45 18.86 -1.89 -3.88
CA ASP A 45 18.02 -1.89 -5.09
C ASP A 45 16.64 -1.28 -4.81
N SER A 46 16.06 -1.61 -3.67
CA SER A 46 14.74 -1.11 -3.29
C SER A 46 14.75 0.40 -3.11
N LEU A 47 15.74 0.89 -2.39
CA LEU A 47 15.89 2.33 -2.17
C LEU A 47 16.15 3.06 -3.48
N GLU A 48 17.06 2.54 -4.29
CA GLU A 48 17.40 3.16 -5.57
C GLU A 48 16.18 3.25 -6.50
N ARG A 49 15.36 2.22 -6.50
CA ARG A 49 14.14 2.23 -7.30
C ARG A 49 13.19 3.33 -6.86
N CYS A 50 13.02 3.51 -5.56
CA CYS A 50 12.18 4.58 -5.03
C CYS A 50 12.70 5.96 -5.46
N LEU A 51 14.00 6.16 -5.37
CA LEU A 51 14.62 7.43 -5.74
C LEU A 51 14.50 7.69 -7.24
N THR A 52 14.74 6.66 -8.05
CA THR A 52 14.65 6.76 -9.51
C THR A 52 13.24 7.09 -9.96
N LEU A 53 12.23 6.55 -9.28
CA LEU A 53 10.83 6.81 -9.60
C LEU A 53 10.36 8.18 -9.14
N GLY A 54 11.14 8.89 -8.32
CA GLY A 54 10.82 10.25 -7.92
C GLY A 54 10.08 10.39 -6.59
N PHE A 55 10.04 9.34 -5.78
CA PHE A 55 9.47 9.48 -4.43
C PHE A 55 10.40 10.32 -3.56
N PRO A 56 9.86 11.24 -2.75
CA PRO A 56 10.73 12.07 -1.89
C PRO A 56 11.52 11.20 -0.92
N PRO A 57 12.83 11.42 -0.80
CA PRO A 57 13.66 10.62 0.11
C PRO A 57 13.16 10.57 1.54
N LYS A 58 12.60 11.67 2.04
CA LYS A 58 12.06 11.75 3.40
C LYS A 58 10.85 10.85 3.62
N ASN A 59 10.21 10.41 2.54
CA ASN A 59 9.01 9.57 2.61
C ASN A 59 9.33 8.08 2.46
N ILE A 60 10.56 7.73 2.11
CA ILE A 60 10.93 6.34 1.85
C ILE A 60 11.22 5.63 3.16
N ILE A 61 10.51 4.53 3.41
CA ILE A 61 10.65 3.72 4.63
C ILE A 61 11.27 2.38 4.25
N CYS A 62 12.51 2.16 4.70
CA CYS A 62 13.23 0.92 4.43
C CYS A 62 13.23 0.06 5.68
N MET A 63 12.35 -0.91 5.74
CA MET A 63 12.19 -1.78 6.89
C MET A 63 11.82 -3.18 6.45
N GLN A 64 12.30 -4.18 7.19
CA GLN A 64 11.96 -5.56 6.93
C GLN A 64 10.96 -6.07 7.98
N GLY A 65 9.89 -6.72 7.49
CA GLY A 65 8.92 -7.35 8.36
C GLY A 65 9.46 -8.58 9.09
N PRO A 66 8.64 -9.22 9.90
CA PRO A 66 7.21 -8.98 10.06
C PRO A 66 6.91 -7.69 10.84
N PHE A 67 5.74 -7.11 10.56
CA PHE A 67 5.30 -5.89 11.20
C PHE A 67 4.10 -6.19 12.09
N SER A 68 4.21 -5.87 13.38
CA SER A 68 3.09 -6.02 14.29
C SER A 68 2.00 -4.99 13.97
N ARG A 69 0.80 -5.23 14.51
CA ARG A 69 -0.27 -4.24 14.43
C ARG A 69 0.19 -2.91 15.03
N GLU A 70 0.85 -2.98 16.19
CA GLU A 70 1.32 -1.79 16.90
C GLU A 70 2.30 -0.96 16.09
N LEU A 71 3.23 -1.61 15.40
CA LEU A 71 4.19 -0.90 14.55
C LEU A 71 3.49 -0.28 13.35
N ASN A 72 2.56 -1.01 12.74
CA ASN A 72 1.78 -0.45 11.64
C ASN A 72 0.98 0.77 12.08
N VAL A 73 0.32 0.70 13.25
CA VAL A 73 -0.42 1.84 13.79
C VAL A 73 0.51 3.03 14.00
N ALA A 74 1.69 2.79 14.56
CA ALA A 74 2.66 3.85 14.82
C ALA A 74 3.08 4.55 13.54
N LEU A 75 3.33 3.78 12.48
CA LEU A 75 3.72 4.35 11.18
C LEU A 75 2.57 5.16 10.58
N LEU A 76 1.34 4.64 10.65
CA LEU A 76 0.18 5.33 10.12
C LEU A 76 -0.02 6.68 10.81
N ARG A 77 0.14 6.72 12.12
CA ARG A 77 -0.01 7.94 12.90
C ARG A 77 1.17 8.91 12.72
N GLN A 78 2.38 8.37 12.70
CA GLN A 78 3.59 9.18 12.56
C GLN A 78 3.58 10.01 11.30
N TYR A 79 3.16 9.43 10.18
CA TYR A 79 3.18 10.09 8.87
C TYR A 79 1.82 10.62 8.45
N HIS A 80 0.84 10.62 9.34
CA HIS A 80 -0.51 11.12 9.07
C HIS A 80 -1.12 10.46 7.84
N ILE A 81 -0.99 9.14 7.78
CA ILE A 81 -1.48 8.35 6.66
C ILE A 81 -3.00 8.30 6.66
N GLN A 82 -3.61 8.54 5.52
CA GLN A 82 -5.06 8.42 5.35
C GLN A 82 -5.46 7.15 4.62
N THR A 83 -4.58 6.61 3.78
CA THR A 83 -4.85 5.37 3.06
C THR A 83 -3.64 4.45 3.12
N LEU A 84 -3.89 3.20 3.51
CA LEU A 84 -2.88 2.14 3.49
C LEU A 84 -3.15 1.24 2.29
N VAL A 85 -2.18 1.10 1.40
CA VAL A 85 -2.28 0.24 0.23
C VAL A 85 -1.50 -1.04 0.50
N THR A 86 -2.14 -2.17 0.31
CA THR A 86 -1.52 -3.47 0.54
C THR A 86 -1.93 -4.46 -0.54
N LYS A 87 -1.10 -5.48 -0.73
CA LYS A 87 -1.45 -6.62 -1.57
C LYS A 87 -2.08 -7.69 -0.71
N ASP A 88 -3.05 -8.42 -1.27
CA ASP A 88 -3.51 -9.64 -0.67
C ASP A 88 -2.56 -10.76 -1.11
N THR A 89 -1.85 -11.33 -0.15
CA THR A 89 -0.88 -12.39 -0.40
C THR A 89 -1.39 -13.75 0.06
N GLY A 90 -2.72 -13.91 0.19
CA GLY A 90 -3.30 -15.19 0.57
C GLY A 90 -3.03 -15.58 2.02
N GLY A 91 -2.88 -14.59 2.89
CA GLY A 91 -2.61 -14.83 4.32
C GLY A 91 -1.15 -14.65 4.71
N TYR A 92 -0.28 -14.44 3.74
CA TYR A 92 1.12 -14.12 4.00
C TYR A 92 1.33 -12.60 3.95
N GLY A 93 2.47 -12.14 4.46
CA GLY A 93 2.85 -10.73 4.33
C GLY A 93 2.18 -9.77 5.32
N GLY A 94 1.55 -10.30 6.37
CA GLY A 94 1.03 -9.44 7.44
C GLY A 94 -0.24 -8.68 7.09
N PHE A 95 -1.06 -9.21 6.21
CA PHE A 95 -2.31 -8.55 5.79
C PHE A 95 -3.22 -8.24 6.99
N ARG A 96 -3.39 -9.21 7.89
CA ARG A 96 -4.27 -9.06 9.05
C ARG A 96 -3.83 -7.92 9.95
N GLU A 97 -2.54 -7.85 10.23
CA GLU A 97 -1.96 -6.81 11.08
C GLU A 97 -2.13 -5.43 10.45
N LYS A 98 -2.01 -5.35 9.14
CA LYS A 98 -2.23 -4.09 8.40
C LYS A 98 -3.68 -3.67 8.44
N ALA A 99 -4.60 -4.62 8.22
CA ALA A 99 -6.03 -4.33 8.23
C ALA A 99 -6.49 -3.86 9.61
N GLU A 100 -6.04 -4.54 10.67
CA GLU A 100 -6.35 -4.14 12.03
C GLU A 100 -5.77 -2.76 12.37
N ALA A 101 -4.55 -2.49 11.91
CA ALA A 101 -3.90 -1.20 12.14
C ALA A 101 -4.63 -0.07 11.43
N ALA A 102 -5.04 -0.28 10.20
CA ALA A 102 -5.78 0.74 9.45
C ALA A 102 -7.09 1.06 10.14
N ARG A 103 -7.78 0.04 10.63
CA ARG A 103 -9.03 0.23 11.37
C ARG A 103 -8.78 1.04 12.64
N GLU A 104 -7.78 0.68 13.42
CA GLU A 104 -7.47 1.37 14.67
C GLU A 104 -7.06 2.83 14.44
N ALA A 105 -6.27 3.09 13.40
CA ALA A 105 -5.79 4.43 13.08
C ALA A 105 -6.81 5.27 12.30
N GLY A 106 -7.92 4.68 11.89
CA GLY A 106 -8.94 5.39 11.13
C GLY A 106 -8.54 5.64 9.67
N CYS A 107 -7.70 4.78 9.12
CA CYS A 107 -7.24 4.90 7.73
C CYS A 107 -8.07 4.04 6.80
N ALA A 108 -8.22 4.49 5.56
CA ALA A 108 -8.79 3.64 4.52
C ALA A 108 -7.80 2.54 4.17
N LEU A 109 -8.31 1.36 3.84
CA LEU A 109 -7.49 0.24 3.40
C LEU A 109 -7.82 -0.07 1.94
N LEU A 110 -6.82 0.07 1.08
CA LEU A 110 -6.96 -0.25 -0.33
C LEU A 110 -6.20 -1.54 -0.60
N VAL A 111 -6.95 -2.61 -0.86
CA VAL A 111 -6.37 -3.93 -1.07
C VAL A 111 -6.24 -4.20 -2.56
N VAL A 112 -5.03 -4.50 -2.99
CA VAL A 112 -4.75 -4.81 -4.39
C VAL A 112 -4.38 -6.28 -4.47
N GLU A 113 -5.18 -7.07 -5.16
CA GLU A 113 -4.89 -8.46 -5.37
C GLU A 113 -4.19 -8.64 -6.70
N ARG A 114 -3.29 -9.62 -6.77
CA ARG A 114 -2.68 -10.01 -8.03
C ARG A 114 -3.79 -10.46 -8.96
N PRO A 115 -3.91 -9.89 -10.18
CA PRO A 115 -4.91 -10.41 -11.11
C PRO A 115 -4.64 -11.88 -11.33
N SER A 116 -5.59 -12.70 -10.92
CA SER A 116 -5.50 -14.12 -11.23
C SER A 116 -5.90 -14.29 -12.67
N ARG A 117 -4.98 -14.77 -13.50
CA ARG A 117 -5.26 -15.02 -14.91
C ARG A 117 -6.36 -16.06 -15.09
N GLU A 118 -6.59 -16.84 -14.05
CA GLU A 118 -7.55 -17.94 -14.07
C GLU A 118 -8.99 -17.47 -13.90
N THR A 119 -9.20 -16.35 -13.22
CA THR A 119 -10.55 -15.89 -12.91
C THR A 119 -11.12 -14.89 -13.91
N GLY A 120 -10.25 -14.21 -14.65
CA GLY A 120 -10.67 -13.16 -15.58
C GLY A 120 -11.29 -11.96 -14.92
N LEU A 121 -11.18 -11.83 -13.60
CA LEU A 121 -11.72 -10.70 -12.87
C LEU A 121 -10.88 -9.44 -13.08
N THR A 122 -11.55 -8.29 -13.15
CA THR A 122 -10.86 -7.02 -13.17
C THR A 122 -10.34 -6.71 -11.78
N LEU A 123 -9.37 -5.80 -11.69
CA LEU A 123 -8.84 -5.35 -10.41
C LEU A 123 -9.95 -4.78 -9.52
N GLU A 124 -10.86 -4.02 -10.10
CA GLU A 124 -11.96 -3.42 -9.37
C GLU A 124 -12.91 -4.47 -8.80
N GLU A 125 -13.23 -5.51 -9.58
CA GLU A 125 -14.05 -6.60 -9.12
C GLU A 125 -13.43 -7.35 -7.97
N ILE A 126 -12.11 -7.58 -8.04
CA ILE A 126 -11.37 -8.24 -7.00
C ILE A 126 -11.38 -7.41 -5.70
N GLN A 127 -11.15 -6.13 -5.81
CA GLN A 127 -11.18 -5.23 -4.66
C GLN A 127 -12.55 -5.19 -4.00
N LYS A 128 -13.59 -5.12 -4.80
CA LYS A 128 -14.97 -5.13 -4.29
C LYS A 128 -15.27 -6.41 -3.54
N LYS A 129 -14.87 -7.55 -4.11
CA LYS A 129 -15.07 -8.85 -3.48
C LYS A 129 -14.36 -8.93 -2.14
N LEU A 130 -13.11 -8.45 -2.06
CA LEU A 130 -12.34 -8.45 -0.82
C LEU A 130 -12.98 -7.56 0.24
N MET A 131 -13.47 -6.40 -0.14
CA MET A 131 -14.15 -5.50 0.78
C MET A 131 -15.43 -6.13 1.33
N GLU A 132 -16.18 -6.84 0.50
CA GLU A 132 -17.37 -7.56 0.95
C GLU A 132 -17.02 -8.65 1.95
N GLU A 133 -15.94 -9.38 1.73
CA GLU A 133 -15.48 -10.42 2.66
C GLU A 133 -15.04 -9.83 4.00
N GLU A 134 -14.37 -8.68 4.00
CA GLU A 134 -13.97 -8.02 5.24
C GLU A 134 -15.15 -7.51 6.04
N ASN A 135 -16.21 -7.13 5.38
CA ASN A 135 -17.40 -6.60 6.03
C ASN A 135 -18.40 -7.69 6.45
N ALA A 136 -18.12 -8.92 6.09
CA ALA A 136 -19.02 -10.04 6.39
C ALA A 136 -18.91 -10.54 7.85
#